data_17db2de597bb56bd66118ed0e9173ca6
#
_entry.id   17db2de597bb56bd66118ed0e9173ca6
#
_cell.length_a   1.000
_cell.length_b   1.000
_cell.length_c   1.000
_cell.angle_alpha   90.00
_cell.angle_beta   90.00
_cell.angle_gamma   90.00
#
_symmetry.space_group_name_H-M   'P 1'
#
loop_
_entity.id
_entity.type
_entity.pdbx_description
1 polymer ?
#
loop_
_entity_poly.entity_id
_entity_poly.type
_entity_poly.pdbx_seq_one_letter_code
_entity_poly.pdbx_strand_id
1 'polypeptide(L)'
;MNQFKFGLNTSTIRPSGLMDKIKIAASAGYEAIELWNDDLTAYEEDGGSLADVKSALEDHGLTVPTVIALHGWLNTTGDEHVQAIEETKHRMNQAIAIGSQRIVASPPMEKADLDLGGKNYRELLEIGRELGISPAMEFLGFVQGINQVKDAWKI
;
A
#
# COMPACT_ATOMS: atom_id res chain seq x y z
N MET A 1 -14.61 -8.43 -23.86
CA MET A 1 -14.86 -7.12 -23.23
C MET A 1 -14.09 -7.12 -21.93
N ASN A 2 -13.22 -6.13 -21.66
CA ASN A 2 -12.60 -6.01 -20.35
C ASN A 2 -13.72 -5.68 -19.35
N GLN A 3 -14.05 -6.61 -18.50
CA GLN A 3 -15.02 -6.42 -17.44
C GLN A 3 -14.33 -5.68 -16.29
N PHE A 4 -14.89 -4.57 -15.85
CA PHE A 4 -14.41 -3.91 -14.64
C PHE A 4 -14.61 -4.82 -13.44
N LYS A 5 -13.61 -4.90 -12.55
CA LYS A 5 -13.72 -5.58 -11.27
C LYS A 5 -14.04 -4.56 -10.19
N PHE A 6 -14.99 -4.90 -9.33
CA PHE A 6 -15.30 -4.08 -8.16
C PHE A 6 -14.42 -4.51 -6.99
N GLY A 7 -13.71 -3.54 -6.42
CA GLY A 7 -12.83 -3.74 -5.26
C GLY A 7 -13.32 -2.95 -4.04
N LEU A 8 -13.16 -3.54 -2.85
CA LEU A 8 -13.43 -2.89 -1.57
C LEU A 8 -12.12 -2.35 -0.98
N ASN A 9 -12.06 -1.05 -0.70
CA ASN A 9 -11.03 -0.50 0.18
C ASN A 9 -11.44 -0.71 1.65
N THR A 10 -10.58 -1.36 2.42
CA THR A 10 -10.90 -1.79 3.78
C THR A 10 -11.00 -0.66 4.80
N SER A 11 -10.68 0.58 4.42
CA SER A 11 -10.99 1.76 5.26
C SER A 11 -12.49 1.95 5.51
N THR A 12 -13.36 1.39 4.66
CA THR A 12 -14.83 1.43 4.83
C THR A 12 -15.34 0.51 5.96
N ILE A 13 -14.53 -0.47 6.35
CA ILE A 13 -14.85 -1.47 7.38
C ILE A 13 -13.73 -1.57 8.43
N ARG A 14 -13.09 -0.45 8.77
CA ARG A 14 -11.93 -0.36 9.68
C ARG A 14 -12.05 -1.15 10.98
N PRO A 15 -13.20 -1.15 11.69
CA PRO A 15 -13.31 -1.85 12.98
C PRO A 15 -13.19 -3.38 12.91
N SER A 16 -13.33 -3.97 11.70
CA SER A 16 -13.27 -5.42 11.52
C SER A 16 -11.81 -5.90 11.53
N GLY A 17 -11.56 -7.10 12.06
CA GLY A 17 -10.25 -7.76 11.95
C GLY A 17 -9.92 -8.14 10.51
N LEU A 18 -8.63 -8.32 10.18
CA LEU A 18 -8.14 -8.57 8.82
C LEU A 18 -8.86 -9.73 8.13
N MET A 19 -8.94 -10.88 8.80
CA MET A 19 -9.57 -12.09 8.23
C MET A 19 -11.08 -11.91 8.03
N ASP A 20 -11.73 -11.10 8.85
CA ASP A 20 -13.16 -10.78 8.69
C ASP A 20 -13.38 -9.78 7.55
N LYS A 21 -12.45 -8.82 7.34
CA LYS A 21 -12.49 -7.92 6.18
C LYS A 21 -12.50 -8.70 4.85
N ILE A 22 -11.69 -9.76 4.75
CA ILE A 22 -11.65 -10.65 3.58
C ILE A 22 -13.01 -11.34 3.36
N LYS A 23 -13.56 -11.96 4.41
CA LYS A 23 -14.86 -12.63 4.36
C LYS A 23 -16.00 -11.67 4.01
N ILE A 24 -16.01 -10.48 4.61
CA ILE A 24 -17.02 -9.45 4.35
C ILE A 24 -16.98 -9.01 2.90
N ALA A 25 -15.78 -8.70 2.35
CA ALA A 25 -15.64 -8.31 0.96
C ALA A 25 -16.16 -9.36 -0.01
N ALA A 26 -15.78 -10.63 0.19
CA ALA A 26 -16.24 -11.75 -0.62
C ALA A 26 -17.76 -11.96 -0.52
N SER A 27 -18.30 -11.94 0.70
CA SER A 27 -19.75 -12.12 0.93
C SER A 27 -20.59 -11.01 0.32
N ALA A 28 -20.03 -9.80 0.22
CA ALA A 28 -20.65 -8.65 -0.43
C ALA A 28 -20.54 -8.68 -1.96
N GLY A 29 -19.85 -9.67 -2.55
CA GLY A 29 -19.72 -9.85 -3.99
C GLY A 29 -18.61 -9.04 -4.65
N TYR A 30 -17.64 -8.53 -3.89
CA TYR A 30 -16.45 -7.91 -4.44
C TYR A 30 -15.51 -8.96 -5.04
N GLU A 31 -14.79 -8.59 -6.11
CA GLU A 31 -13.79 -9.43 -6.79
C GLU A 31 -12.37 -9.02 -6.44
N ALA A 32 -12.21 -7.87 -5.77
CA ALA A 32 -10.92 -7.33 -5.32
C ALA A 32 -11.05 -6.69 -3.93
N ILE A 33 -9.93 -6.62 -3.23
CA ILE A 33 -9.83 -5.96 -1.93
C ILE A 33 -8.52 -5.18 -1.87
N GLU A 34 -8.57 -3.97 -1.33
CA GLU A 34 -7.40 -3.15 -1.04
C GLU A 34 -7.18 -3.14 0.47
N LEU A 35 -6.10 -3.79 0.88
CA LEU A 35 -5.72 -3.96 2.28
C LEU A 35 -4.75 -2.87 2.73
N TRP A 36 -4.69 -2.64 4.04
CA TRP A 36 -3.70 -1.77 4.66
C TRP A 36 -2.52 -2.59 5.20
N ASN A 37 -1.29 -2.11 5.00
CA ASN A 37 -0.10 -2.72 5.62
C ASN A 37 -0.21 -2.78 7.14
N ASP A 38 -0.81 -1.75 7.76
CA ASP A 38 -0.99 -1.72 9.21
C ASP A 38 -1.85 -2.88 9.72
N ASP A 39 -2.87 -3.31 8.96
CA ASP A 39 -3.66 -4.51 9.27
C ASP A 39 -2.82 -5.79 9.13
N LEU A 40 -1.92 -5.85 8.13
CA LEU A 40 -1.02 -6.98 7.91
C LEU A 40 -0.01 -7.09 9.04
N THR A 41 0.62 -5.96 9.40
CA THR A 41 1.59 -5.87 10.51
C THR A 41 0.93 -6.29 11.83
N ALA A 42 -0.25 -5.74 12.15
CA ALA A 42 -0.96 -6.11 13.37
C ALA A 42 -1.31 -7.61 13.41
N TYR A 43 -1.69 -8.18 12.27
CA TYR A 43 -2.00 -9.61 12.18
C TYR A 43 -0.75 -10.50 12.42
N GLU A 44 0.43 -10.11 11.92
CA GLU A 44 1.69 -10.80 12.17
C GLU A 44 2.12 -10.66 13.64
N GLU A 45 1.97 -9.47 14.24
CA GLU A 45 2.26 -9.23 15.66
C GLU A 45 1.37 -10.05 16.60
N ASP A 46 0.13 -10.32 16.21
CA ASP A 46 -0.80 -11.22 16.91
C ASP A 46 -0.52 -12.71 16.67
N GLY A 47 0.55 -13.05 15.94
CA GLY A 47 1.00 -14.41 15.67
C GLY A 47 0.40 -15.06 14.43
N GLY A 48 -0.30 -14.31 13.60
CA GLY A 48 -0.77 -14.76 12.29
C GLY A 48 0.35 -14.78 11.25
N SER A 49 0.06 -15.32 10.05
CA SER A 49 1.01 -15.33 8.94
C SER A 49 0.43 -14.74 7.66
N LEU A 50 1.28 -14.11 6.84
CA LEU A 50 0.87 -13.60 5.52
C LEU A 50 0.48 -14.73 4.56
N ALA A 51 0.98 -15.96 4.80
CA ALA A 51 0.57 -17.14 4.05
C ALA A 51 -0.91 -17.48 4.31
N ASP A 52 -1.39 -17.35 5.56
CA ASP A 52 -2.80 -17.55 5.90
C ASP A 52 -3.67 -16.48 5.26
N VAL A 53 -3.21 -15.22 5.24
CA VAL A 53 -3.91 -14.11 4.56
C VAL A 53 -4.04 -14.41 3.07
N LYS A 54 -2.94 -14.83 2.42
CA LYS A 54 -2.94 -15.19 1.01
C LYS A 54 -3.90 -16.34 0.71
N SER A 55 -3.86 -17.40 1.52
CA SER A 55 -4.78 -18.55 1.38
C SER A 55 -6.23 -18.12 1.51
N ALA A 56 -6.55 -17.28 2.50
CA ALA A 56 -7.91 -16.77 2.68
C ALA A 56 -8.38 -15.93 1.47
N LEU A 57 -7.49 -15.08 0.89
CA LEU A 57 -7.80 -14.32 -0.33
C LEU A 57 -8.10 -15.26 -1.51
N GLU A 58 -7.29 -16.30 -1.71
CA GLU A 58 -7.44 -17.30 -2.77
C GLU A 58 -8.72 -18.11 -2.59
N ASP A 59 -9.01 -18.59 -1.38
CA ASP A 59 -10.21 -19.36 -1.04
C ASP A 59 -11.51 -18.56 -1.28
N HIS A 60 -11.45 -17.26 -1.12
CA HIS A 60 -12.58 -16.36 -1.36
C HIS A 60 -12.58 -15.74 -2.78
N GLY A 61 -11.64 -16.09 -3.63
CA GLY A 61 -11.53 -15.59 -5.01
C GLY A 61 -11.25 -14.10 -5.13
N LEU A 62 -10.67 -13.47 -4.09
CA LEU A 62 -10.35 -12.06 -4.07
C LEU A 62 -8.94 -11.80 -4.63
N THR A 63 -8.82 -10.79 -5.49
CA THR A 63 -7.53 -10.26 -5.94
C THR A 63 -7.14 -9.04 -5.12
N VAL A 64 -5.83 -8.79 -4.95
CA VAL A 64 -5.30 -7.60 -4.27
C VAL A 64 -4.61 -6.71 -5.30
N PRO A 65 -5.30 -5.76 -5.92
CA PRO A 65 -4.73 -4.90 -6.97
C PRO A 65 -3.67 -3.94 -6.45
N THR A 66 -3.79 -3.51 -5.19
CA THR A 66 -2.83 -2.63 -4.50
C THR A 66 -2.98 -2.77 -2.98
N VAL A 67 -1.96 -2.35 -2.24
CA VAL A 67 -1.91 -2.28 -0.77
C VAL A 67 -1.60 -0.84 -0.35
N ILE A 68 -2.17 -0.35 0.73
CA ILE A 68 -1.94 0.96 1.35
C ILE A 68 -1.11 0.77 2.62
N ALA A 69 0.00 1.42 2.85
CA ALA A 69 0.74 2.26 1.96
C ALA A 69 2.19 2.43 2.47
N LEU A 70 3.04 2.97 1.62
CA LEU A 70 4.37 3.45 2.00
C LEU A 70 4.26 4.86 2.57
N HIS A 71 4.83 5.10 3.74
CA HIS A 71 4.84 6.38 4.44
C HIS A 71 6.26 6.78 4.84
N GLY A 72 6.45 8.06 5.20
CA GLY A 72 7.70 8.57 5.76
C GLY A 72 8.88 8.70 4.79
N TRP A 73 8.75 8.24 3.58
CA TRP A 73 9.83 8.19 2.59
C TRP A 73 10.16 9.55 1.94
N LEU A 74 9.17 10.47 1.82
CA LEU A 74 9.27 11.61 0.89
C LEU A 74 10.20 12.71 1.39
N ASN A 75 10.03 13.18 2.64
CA ASN A 75 10.73 14.34 3.21
C ASN A 75 11.97 13.96 4.05
N THR A 76 12.36 12.69 4.11
CA THR A 76 13.40 12.19 5.00
C THR A 76 14.82 12.26 4.38
N THR A 77 15.83 12.45 5.24
CA THR A 77 17.26 12.45 4.89
C THR A 77 18.09 11.78 5.99
N GLY A 78 19.33 11.39 5.68
CA GLY A 78 20.25 10.81 6.67
C GLY A 78 19.70 9.53 7.30
N ASP A 79 19.91 9.36 8.61
CA ASP A 79 19.52 8.14 9.33
C ASP A 79 18.00 7.90 9.32
N GLU A 80 17.20 8.97 9.34
CA GLU A 80 15.73 8.87 9.24
C GLU A 80 15.32 8.29 7.89
N HIS A 81 15.99 8.70 6.82
CA HIS A 81 15.73 8.15 5.48
C HIS A 81 16.09 6.66 5.40
N VAL A 82 17.22 6.26 5.99
CA VAL A 82 17.61 4.84 6.05
C VAL A 82 16.52 4.00 6.73
N GLN A 83 15.98 4.47 7.86
CA GLN A 83 14.89 3.79 8.57
C GLN A 83 13.61 3.74 7.72
N ALA A 84 13.25 4.84 7.06
CA ALA A 84 12.09 4.89 6.17
C ALA A 84 12.20 3.91 4.98
N ILE A 85 13.40 3.73 4.45
CA ILE A 85 13.65 2.76 3.36
C ILE A 85 13.54 1.31 3.84
N GLU A 86 14.04 0.99 5.04
CA GLU A 86 13.88 -0.37 5.60
C GLU A 86 12.40 -0.69 5.86
N GLU A 87 11.63 0.26 6.42
CA GLU A 87 10.18 0.11 6.58
C GLU A 87 9.46 -0.03 5.23
N THR A 88 9.88 0.74 4.23
CA THR A 88 9.38 0.65 2.85
C THR A 88 9.58 -0.75 2.27
N LYS A 89 10.78 -1.33 2.40
CA LYS A 89 11.06 -2.69 1.95
C LYS A 89 10.22 -3.74 2.67
N HIS A 90 10.06 -3.58 3.99
CA HIS A 90 9.20 -4.46 4.78
C HIS A 90 7.76 -4.45 4.25
N ARG A 91 7.16 -3.26 4.07
CA ARG A 91 5.79 -3.09 3.54
C ARG A 91 5.63 -3.61 2.11
N MET A 92 6.62 -3.41 1.26
CA MET A 92 6.64 -3.99 -0.09
C MET A 92 6.62 -5.52 -0.05
N ASN A 93 7.43 -6.13 0.83
CA ASN A 93 7.46 -7.58 1.00
C ASN A 93 6.13 -8.14 1.54
N GLN A 94 5.46 -7.45 2.45
CA GLN A 94 4.11 -7.83 2.91
C GLN A 94 3.13 -7.83 1.72
N ALA A 95 3.13 -6.78 0.89
CA ALA A 95 2.25 -6.69 -0.27
C ALA A 95 2.51 -7.82 -1.28
N ILE A 96 3.78 -8.14 -1.55
CA ILE A 96 4.19 -9.25 -2.43
C ILE A 96 3.71 -10.59 -1.86
N ALA A 97 3.90 -10.81 -0.56
CA ALA A 97 3.54 -12.07 0.11
C ALA A 97 2.05 -12.42 -0.04
N ILE A 98 1.17 -11.41 -0.07
CA ILE A 98 -0.27 -11.59 -0.28
C ILE A 98 -0.71 -11.48 -1.75
N GLY A 99 0.25 -11.41 -2.69
CA GLY A 99 0.00 -11.48 -4.14
C GLY A 99 -0.26 -10.14 -4.82
N SER A 100 -0.01 -8.99 -4.17
CA SER A 100 -0.11 -7.68 -4.83
C SER A 100 1.14 -7.39 -5.66
N GLN A 101 0.94 -6.72 -6.79
CA GLN A 101 2.00 -6.21 -7.66
C GLN A 101 2.16 -4.69 -7.57
N ARG A 102 1.36 -4.03 -6.75
CA ARG A 102 1.39 -2.58 -6.55
C ARG A 102 1.22 -2.22 -5.09
N ILE A 103 1.82 -1.11 -4.72
CA ILE A 103 1.67 -0.53 -3.39
C ILE A 103 1.55 0.99 -3.52
N VAL A 104 0.66 1.58 -2.75
CA VAL A 104 0.48 3.03 -2.74
C VAL A 104 1.67 3.70 -2.06
N ALA A 105 2.27 4.69 -2.72
CA ALA A 105 3.24 5.60 -2.13
C ALA A 105 2.52 6.89 -1.72
N SER A 106 2.15 6.97 -0.45
CA SER A 106 1.37 8.10 0.07
C SER A 106 2.24 9.33 0.30
N PRO A 107 1.72 10.54 0.01
CA PRO A 107 2.38 11.78 0.34
C PRO A 107 2.34 12.05 1.85
N PRO A 108 3.23 12.93 2.38
CA PRO A 108 3.14 13.38 3.75
C PRO A 108 1.92 14.29 3.95
N MET A 109 1.43 14.38 5.19
CA MET A 109 0.32 15.27 5.56
C MET A 109 0.74 16.74 5.50
N GLU A 110 1.99 17.02 5.83
CA GLU A 110 2.62 18.32 5.81
C GLU A 110 3.09 18.70 4.39
N LYS A 111 3.72 19.86 4.29
CA LYS A 111 4.26 20.34 3.03
C LYS A 111 5.34 19.40 2.50
N ALA A 112 5.21 18.99 1.25
CA ALA A 112 6.19 18.18 0.54
C ALA A 112 7.36 19.03 0.00
N ASP A 113 8.58 18.55 0.20
CA ASP A 113 9.74 18.98 -0.58
C ASP A 113 9.77 18.20 -1.90
N LEU A 114 9.38 18.83 -2.99
CA LEU A 114 9.20 18.14 -4.28
C LEU A 114 10.53 17.71 -4.90
N ASP A 115 11.63 18.46 -4.67
CA ASP A 115 12.94 18.11 -5.22
C ASP A 115 13.55 16.91 -4.49
N LEU A 116 13.44 16.90 -3.16
CA LEU A 116 13.84 15.75 -2.33
C LEU A 116 12.93 14.56 -2.61
N GLY A 117 11.63 14.78 -2.63
CA GLY A 117 10.62 13.76 -2.92
C GLY A 117 10.84 13.05 -4.24
N GLY A 118 11.20 13.80 -5.30
CA GLY A 118 11.53 13.22 -6.60
C GLY A 118 12.77 12.33 -6.59
N LYS A 119 13.77 12.64 -5.75
CA LYS A 119 14.94 11.76 -5.55
C LYS A 119 14.54 10.48 -4.80
N ASN A 120 13.85 10.65 -3.68
CA ASN A 120 13.44 9.55 -2.83
C ASN A 120 12.43 8.64 -3.54
N TYR A 121 11.50 9.19 -4.35
CA TYR A 121 10.58 8.37 -5.14
C TYR A 121 11.31 7.53 -6.20
N ARG A 122 12.34 8.07 -6.82
CA ARG A 122 13.17 7.32 -7.78
C ARG A 122 13.84 6.12 -7.09
N GLU A 123 14.33 6.29 -5.86
CA GLU A 123 14.86 5.20 -5.04
C GLU A 123 13.78 4.15 -4.73
N LEU A 124 12.56 4.58 -4.39
CA LEU A 124 11.43 3.64 -4.20
C LEU A 124 11.16 2.82 -5.47
N LEU A 125 11.18 3.46 -6.64
CA LEU A 125 10.96 2.78 -7.92
C LEU A 125 12.07 1.76 -8.23
N GLU A 126 13.32 2.06 -7.86
CA GLU A 126 14.46 1.13 -8.01
C GLU A 126 14.29 -0.09 -7.10
N ILE A 127 14.00 0.13 -5.82
CA ILE A 127 13.70 -0.94 -4.84
C ILE A 127 12.51 -1.78 -5.32
N GLY A 128 11.44 -1.12 -5.75
CA GLY A 128 10.26 -1.81 -6.27
C GLY A 128 10.55 -2.68 -7.49
N ARG A 129 11.43 -2.22 -8.38
CA ARG A 129 11.89 -3.00 -9.54
C ARG A 129 12.68 -4.24 -9.14
N GLU A 130 13.56 -4.10 -8.14
CA GLU A 130 14.34 -5.23 -7.60
C GLU A 130 13.45 -6.28 -6.92
N LEU A 131 12.44 -5.84 -6.19
CA LEU A 131 11.50 -6.71 -5.48
C LEU A 131 10.35 -7.24 -6.34
N GLY A 132 10.12 -6.66 -7.52
CA GLY A 132 9.03 -7.05 -8.42
C GLY A 132 7.66 -6.44 -8.06
N ILE A 133 7.64 -5.27 -7.42
CA ILE A 133 6.43 -4.52 -7.07
C ILE A 133 6.53 -3.07 -7.56
N SER A 134 5.40 -2.47 -7.94
CA SER A 134 5.36 -1.10 -8.45
C SER A 134 4.79 -0.14 -7.39
N PRO A 135 5.60 0.75 -6.80
CA PRO A 135 5.07 1.88 -6.04
C PRO A 135 4.26 2.81 -6.94
N ALA A 136 3.07 3.19 -6.51
CA ALA A 136 2.19 4.10 -7.22
C ALA A 136 2.01 5.38 -6.40
N MET A 137 2.50 6.51 -6.92
CA MET A 137 2.35 7.81 -6.26
C MET A 137 0.87 8.18 -6.16
N GLU A 138 0.42 8.47 -4.95
CA GLU A 138 -0.92 8.96 -4.68
C GLU A 138 -0.92 10.47 -4.44
N PHE A 139 -1.99 11.16 -4.87
CA PHE A 139 -2.27 12.52 -4.43
C PHE A 139 -3.52 12.51 -3.55
N LEU A 140 -3.51 13.30 -2.47
CA LEU A 140 -4.60 13.31 -1.49
C LEU A 140 -5.12 14.73 -1.30
N GLY A 141 -6.38 14.97 -1.61
CA GLY A 141 -6.98 16.31 -1.62
C GLY A 141 -6.94 17.06 -0.28
N PHE A 142 -6.63 16.37 0.81
CA PHE A 142 -6.59 16.93 2.16
C PHE A 142 -5.17 17.18 2.71
N VAL A 143 -4.09 16.81 1.98
CA VAL A 143 -2.71 17.09 2.40
C VAL A 143 -2.24 18.46 1.90
N GLN A 144 -1.17 19.01 2.52
CA GLN A 144 -0.70 20.36 2.20
C GLN A 144 0.15 20.44 0.93
N GLY A 145 0.74 19.34 0.50
CA GLY A 145 1.72 19.31 -0.60
C GLY A 145 1.16 18.72 -1.88
N ILE A 146 1.12 17.41 -1.96
CA ILE A 146 0.73 16.67 -3.17
C ILE A 146 -0.77 16.38 -3.13
N ASN A 147 -1.58 17.41 -3.43
CA ASN A 147 -3.04 17.33 -3.32
C ASN A 147 -3.78 17.31 -4.67
N GLN A 148 -3.04 17.38 -5.78
CA GLN A 148 -3.57 17.31 -7.13
C GLN A 148 -2.66 16.46 -8.02
N VAL A 149 -3.20 15.91 -9.10
CA VAL A 149 -2.42 15.14 -10.10
C VAL A 149 -1.18 15.87 -10.57
N LYS A 150 -1.29 17.19 -10.83
CA LYS A 150 -0.15 18.01 -11.27
C LYS A 150 1.00 18.08 -10.26
N ASP A 151 0.72 17.90 -8.97
CA ASP A 151 1.74 17.92 -7.92
C ASP A 151 2.44 16.56 -7.84
N ALA A 152 1.68 15.46 -7.91
CA ALA A 152 2.24 14.12 -8.02
C ALA A 152 3.10 13.94 -9.30
N TRP A 153 2.75 14.64 -10.37
CA TRP A 153 3.51 14.59 -11.63
C TRP A 153 4.88 15.25 -11.56
N LYS A 154 5.17 16.05 -10.53
CA LYS A 154 6.47 16.72 -10.32
C LYS A 154 7.47 15.86 -9.54
N ILE A 155 6.98 14.81 -8.90
CA ILE A 155 7.75 13.80 -8.21
C ILE A 155 8.21 12.72 -9.22
#